data_061611fb5555111ac9796575b9b87d1a
#
_entry.id   061611fb5555111ac9796575b9b87d1a
#
_cell.length_a   1.000
_cell.length_b   1.000
_cell.length_c   1.000
_cell.angle_alpha   90.00
_cell.angle_beta   90.00
_cell.angle_gamma   90.00
#
_symmetry.space_group_name_H-M   'P 1'
#
loop_
_entity.id
_entity.type
_entity.pdbx_description
1 polymer ?
#
loop_
_entity_poly.entity_id
_entity_poly.type
_entity_poly.pdbx_seq_one_letter_code
_entity_poly.pdbx_strand_id
1 'polypeptide(L)'
;RPLSSVTADGYVSTLALRFAEAGIGLYSIHTNLDAAPDGVSFALADRLGLTDVGFLDGFEDTLYKLAVFVPDNAFNDVRQALADAGAGQIGDYQACAFATRGTGFFQPGAGTDPHIGTAGGEVESALERKLKGESACCRRREVLAPLQDEYPEEEVDYHLSPVKQNSSR
;
A
#
# COMPACT_ATOMS: atom_id res chain seq x y z
N ARG A 1 -19.93 11.36 -18.93
CA ARG A 1 -19.25 11.17 -20.23
C ARG A 1 -17.83 11.69 -20.13
N PRO A 2 -16.84 10.99 -20.67
CA PRO A 2 -15.50 11.52 -20.74
C PRO A 2 -15.49 12.80 -21.62
N LEU A 3 -14.61 13.73 -21.29
CA LEU A 3 -14.40 14.93 -22.09
C LEU A 3 -13.78 14.51 -23.42
N SER A 4 -14.40 14.89 -24.54
CA SER A 4 -13.86 14.64 -25.88
C SER A 4 -12.87 15.71 -26.31
N SER A 5 -12.91 16.88 -25.72
CA SER A 5 -12.00 18.00 -25.95
C SER A 5 -11.97 18.92 -24.74
N VAL A 6 -10.85 19.63 -24.57
CA VAL A 6 -10.68 20.66 -23.53
C VAL A 6 -10.45 22.00 -24.25
N THR A 7 -11.55 22.76 -24.46
CA THR A 7 -11.54 24.07 -25.12
C THR A 7 -12.24 25.09 -24.23
N ALA A 8 -12.03 26.37 -24.49
CA ALA A 8 -12.68 27.44 -23.72
C ALA A 8 -14.17 27.65 -24.04
N ASP A 9 -14.73 26.88 -24.99
CA ASP A 9 -16.08 27.10 -25.50
C ASP A 9 -17.18 26.40 -24.69
N GLY A 10 -16.85 25.54 -23.74
CA GLY A 10 -17.79 24.76 -22.93
C GLY A 10 -17.61 24.98 -21.44
N TYR A 11 -18.70 25.01 -20.68
CA TYR A 11 -18.66 25.21 -19.24
C TYR A 11 -17.73 24.20 -18.53
N VAL A 12 -17.86 22.91 -18.83
CA VAL A 12 -17.05 21.85 -18.19
C VAL A 12 -15.59 21.93 -18.61
N SER A 13 -15.33 22.20 -19.88
CA SER A 13 -13.97 22.38 -20.40
C SER A 13 -13.29 23.62 -19.81
N THR A 14 -14.02 24.73 -19.68
CA THR A 14 -13.53 25.95 -19.04
C THR A 14 -13.18 25.72 -17.56
N LEU A 15 -13.99 24.96 -16.84
CA LEU A 15 -13.66 24.59 -15.45
C LEU A 15 -12.40 23.73 -15.37
N ALA A 16 -12.25 22.74 -16.26
CA ALA A 16 -11.06 21.91 -16.30
C ALA A 16 -9.78 22.72 -16.54
N LEU A 17 -9.84 23.70 -17.47
CA LEU A 17 -8.73 24.62 -17.72
C LEU A 17 -8.41 25.47 -16.48
N ARG A 18 -9.43 26.03 -15.80
CA ARG A 18 -9.23 26.83 -14.58
C ARG A 18 -8.62 26.01 -13.44
N PHE A 19 -9.03 24.77 -13.28
CA PHE A 19 -8.40 23.87 -12.27
C PHE A 19 -6.94 23.61 -12.60
N ALA A 20 -6.62 23.37 -13.88
CA ALA A 20 -5.25 23.17 -14.31
C ALA A 20 -4.38 24.43 -14.08
N GLU A 21 -4.89 25.62 -14.45
CA GLU A 21 -4.22 26.90 -14.21
C GLU A 21 -3.98 27.18 -12.72
N ALA A 22 -4.92 26.78 -11.86
CA ALA A 22 -4.83 26.95 -10.41
C ALA A 22 -4.04 25.85 -9.70
N GLY A 23 -3.53 24.84 -10.42
CA GLY A 23 -2.84 23.69 -9.84
C GLY A 23 -3.74 22.79 -8.99
N ILE A 24 -5.04 22.81 -9.24
CA ILE A 24 -6.03 22.02 -8.48
C ILE A 24 -6.30 20.70 -9.20
N GLY A 25 -6.03 19.58 -8.51
CA GLY A 25 -6.45 18.25 -8.96
C GLY A 25 -7.95 18.05 -8.80
N LEU A 26 -8.60 17.47 -9.81
CA LEU A 26 -10.01 17.07 -9.75
C LEU A 26 -10.11 15.54 -9.83
N TYR A 27 -10.72 14.95 -8.82
CA TYR A 27 -11.06 13.54 -8.80
C TYR A 27 -12.54 13.35 -8.59
N SER A 28 -13.22 12.66 -9.52
CA SER A 28 -14.66 12.40 -9.44
C SER A 28 -14.90 10.95 -9.02
N ILE A 29 -15.58 10.78 -7.89
CA ILE A 29 -16.00 9.49 -7.33
C ILE A 29 -17.50 9.32 -7.62
N HIS A 30 -17.87 8.13 -8.06
CA HIS A 30 -19.28 7.77 -8.29
C HIS A 30 -19.60 6.47 -7.52
N THR A 31 -19.95 5.40 -8.18
CA THR A 31 -20.35 4.12 -7.58
C THR A 31 -19.25 3.39 -6.81
N ASN A 32 -18.00 3.74 -7.00
CA ASN A 32 -16.90 3.21 -6.22
C ASN A 32 -16.99 3.58 -4.72
N LEU A 33 -17.61 4.73 -4.37
CA LEU A 33 -17.87 5.06 -2.97
C LEU A 33 -19.06 4.27 -2.39
N ASP A 34 -20.02 3.88 -3.21
CA ASP A 34 -21.14 3.02 -2.78
C ASP A 34 -20.66 1.60 -2.45
N ALA A 35 -19.64 1.12 -3.17
CA ALA A 35 -19.04 -0.19 -3.01
C ALA A 35 -17.83 -0.22 -2.05
N ALA A 36 -17.44 0.91 -1.47
CA ALA A 36 -16.32 0.97 -0.55
C ALA A 36 -16.72 0.50 0.87
N PRO A 37 -15.83 -0.18 1.61
CA PRO A 37 -15.98 -0.31 3.06
C PRO A 37 -16.15 1.09 3.68
N ASP A 38 -17.04 1.21 4.65
CA ASP A 38 -17.39 2.49 5.30
C ASP A 38 -17.89 3.60 4.34
N GLY A 39 -18.25 3.21 3.12
CA GLY A 39 -18.80 4.12 2.12
C GLY A 39 -20.27 4.52 2.39
N VAL A 40 -20.91 5.11 1.36
CA VAL A 40 -22.27 5.66 1.49
C VAL A 40 -23.29 4.61 1.93
N SER A 41 -23.17 3.36 1.43
CA SER A 41 -24.09 2.29 1.77
C SER A 41 -23.99 1.90 3.26
N PHE A 42 -22.78 1.86 3.81
CA PHE A 42 -22.55 1.59 5.24
C PHE A 42 -23.03 2.75 6.11
N ALA A 43 -22.76 4.00 5.71
CA ALA A 43 -23.24 5.18 6.42
C ALA A 43 -24.78 5.26 6.44
N LEU A 44 -25.44 4.82 5.37
CA LEU A 44 -26.91 4.72 5.31
C LEU A 44 -27.44 3.63 6.24
N ALA A 45 -26.80 2.45 6.23
CA ALA A 45 -27.15 1.35 7.11
C ALA A 45 -27.07 1.74 8.60
N ASP A 46 -26.00 2.42 8.97
CA ASP A 46 -25.80 2.96 10.33
C ASP A 46 -26.90 3.97 10.71
N ARG A 47 -27.25 4.89 9.80
CA ARG A 47 -28.35 5.85 9.99
C ARG A 47 -29.71 5.19 10.19
N LEU A 48 -29.91 4.01 9.59
CA LEU A 48 -31.13 3.21 9.72
C LEU A 48 -31.10 2.27 10.94
N GLY A 49 -29.98 2.23 11.68
CA GLY A 49 -29.79 1.36 12.84
C GLY A 49 -29.69 -0.12 12.47
N LEU A 50 -29.21 -0.45 11.27
CA LEU A 50 -29.01 -1.83 10.84
C LEU A 50 -27.74 -2.41 11.51
N THR A 51 -27.83 -3.65 11.94
CA THR A 51 -26.71 -4.43 12.51
C THR A 51 -26.31 -5.56 11.56
N ASP A 52 -25.13 -6.10 11.73
CA ASP A 52 -24.59 -7.21 10.90
C ASP A 52 -24.56 -6.88 9.41
N VAL A 53 -24.18 -5.65 9.08
CA VAL A 53 -24.11 -5.16 7.71
C VAL A 53 -22.84 -5.67 7.04
N GLY A 54 -23.00 -6.24 5.84
CA GLY A 54 -21.89 -6.74 5.04
C GLY A 54 -22.15 -6.61 3.55
N PHE A 55 -21.16 -6.90 2.74
CA PHE A 55 -21.32 -6.95 1.29
C PHE A 55 -22.10 -8.22 0.87
N LEU A 56 -23.03 -8.08 -0.09
CA LEU A 56 -23.84 -9.18 -0.60
C LEU A 56 -23.00 -10.17 -1.44
N ASP A 57 -22.18 -9.63 -2.33
CA ASP A 57 -21.11 -10.38 -2.98
C ASP A 57 -19.86 -10.10 -2.16
N GLY A 58 -19.30 -11.14 -1.56
CA GLY A 58 -18.10 -10.97 -0.77
C GLY A 58 -17.07 -10.15 -1.57
N PHE A 59 -16.87 -8.90 -1.19
CA PHE A 59 -15.54 -8.34 -1.28
C PHE A 59 -14.75 -9.31 -0.43
N GLU A 60 -14.24 -10.36 -1.08
CA GLU A 60 -13.27 -11.23 -0.44
C GLU A 60 -12.23 -10.26 0.08
N ASP A 61 -12.10 -10.16 1.39
CA ASP A 61 -11.02 -9.43 2.02
C ASP A 61 -9.75 -9.93 1.36
N THR A 62 -9.36 -9.26 0.29
CA THR A 62 -8.16 -9.64 -0.43
C THR A 62 -7.04 -9.17 0.47
N LEU A 63 -6.61 -10.06 1.33
CA LEU A 63 -5.41 -9.86 2.10
C LEU A 63 -4.22 -9.92 1.15
N TYR A 64 -3.28 -9.04 1.36
CA TYR A 64 -1.97 -9.13 0.76
C TYR A 64 -0.96 -9.62 1.79
N LYS A 65 -0.17 -10.56 1.39
CA LYS A 65 1.06 -10.90 2.08
C LYS A 65 2.16 -9.98 1.60
N LEU A 66 2.62 -9.13 2.49
CA LEU A 66 3.80 -8.32 2.29
C LEU A 66 5.04 -9.13 2.70
N ALA A 67 6.05 -9.17 1.85
CA ALA A 67 7.38 -9.63 2.20
C ALA A 67 8.38 -8.52 1.88
N VAL A 68 9.18 -8.11 2.85
CA VAL A 68 10.20 -7.06 2.73
C VAL A 68 11.54 -7.65 3.16
N PHE A 69 12.60 -7.31 2.46
CA PHE A 69 13.97 -7.67 2.84
C PHE A 69 14.62 -6.45 3.47
N VAL A 70 14.95 -6.53 4.74
CA VAL A 70 15.37 -5.38 5.55
C VAL A 70 16.75 -5.64 6.15
N PRO A 71 17.72 -4.72 6.01
CA PRO A 71 18.98 -4.80 6.71
C PRO A 71 18.81 -5.01 8.21
N ASP A 72 19.68 -5.82 8.82
CA ASP A 72 19.53 -6.25 10.22
C ASP A 72 19.49 -5.06 11.20
N ASN A 73 20.17 -3.98 10.89
CA ASN A 73 20.23 -2.74 11.70
C ASN A 73 18.93 -1.92 11.65
N ALA A 74 18.19 -1.92 10.53
CA ALA A 74 16.93 -1.18 10.36
C ALA A 74 15.67 -2.01 10.67
N PHE A 75 15.85 -3.31 10.95
CA PHE A 75 14.74 -4.26 11.06
C PHE A 75 13.65 -3.86 12.04
N ASN A 76 14.02 -3.41 13.24
CA ASN A 76 13.03 -3.09 14.28
C ASN A 76 12.20 -1.86 13.92
N ASP A 77 12.83 -0.85 13.31
CA ASP A 77 12.19 0.42 12.95
C ASP A 77 11.20 0.18 11.81
N VAL A 78 11.63 -0.51 10.75
CA VAL A 78 10.76 -0.89 9.63
C VAL A 78 9.61 -1.80 10.10
N ARG A 79 9.88 -2.79 10.96
CA ARG A 79 8.82 -3.67 11.49
C ARG A 79 7.78 -2.88 12.29
N GLN A 80 8.23 -1.94 13.11
CA GLN A 80 7.33 -1.11 13.92
C GLN A 80 6.51 -0.17 13.05
N ALA A 81 7.14 0.52 12.10
CA ALA A 81 6.46 1.43 11.18
C ALA A 81 5.38 0.71 10.34
N LEU A 82 5.65 -0.50 9.86
CA LEU A 82 4.66 -1.32 9.17
C LEU A 82 3.48 -1.73 10.08
N ALA A 83 3.77 -2.07 11.34
CA ALA A 83 2.73 -2.42 12.32
C ALA A 83 1.85 -1.21 12.65
N ASP A 84 2.44 -0.04 12.85
CA ASP A 84 1.72 1.22 13.13
C ASP A 84 0.84 1.65 11.93
N ALA A 85 1.28 1.34 10.71
CA ALA A 85 0.48 1.52 9.50
C ALA A 85 -0.63 0.45 9.32
N GLY A 86 -0.73 -0.51 10.24
CA GLY A 86 -1.78 -1.52 10.28
C GLY A 86 -1.46 -2.84 9.57
N ALA A 87 -0.19 -3.12 9.27
CA ALA A 87 0.22 -4.46 8.85
C ALA A 87 0.17 -5.45 10.01
N GLY A 88 -0.16 -6.72 9.71
CA GLY A 88 -0.14 -7.80 10.70
C GLY A 88 -1.35 -7.84 11.63
N GLN A 89 -2.51 -7.43 11.19
CA GLN A 89 -3.75 -7.63 11.94
C GLN A 89 -4.37 -8.98 11.58
N ILE A 90 -4.48 -9.89 12.55
CA ILE A 90 -5.08 -11.22 12.40
C ILE A 90 -6.09 -11.44 13.53
N GLY A 91 -7.38 -11.26 13.26
CA GLY A 91 -8.41 -11.23 14.29
C GLY A 91 -8.11 -10.15 15.34
N ASP A 92 -8.06 -10.54 16.60
CA ASP A 92 -7.74 -9.65 17.73
C ASP A 92 -6.25 -9.43 17.97
N TYR A 93 -5.38 -10.07 17.17
CA TYR A 93 -3.93 -9.91 17.28
C TYR A 93 -3.44 -8.81 16.34
N GLN A 94 -2.53 -7.97 16.85
CA GLN A 94 -1.90 -6.88 16.12
C GLN A 94 -0.40 -7.12 15.95
N ALA A 95 0.20 -6.44 14.97
CA ALA A 95 1.63 -6.52 14.68
C ALA A 95 2.15 -7.96 14.43
N CYS A 96 1.28 -8.86 13.96
CA CYS A 96 1.65 -10.22 13.62
C CYS A 96 2.62 -10.22 12.44
N ALA A 97 3.82 -10.72 12.64
CA ALA A 97 4.83 -10.79 11.61
C ALA A 97 5.72 -12.02 11.80
N PHE A 98 6.29 -12.48 10.72
CA PHE A 98 7.27 -13.56 10.73
C PHE A 98 8.57 -13.08 10.10
N ALA A 99 9.70 -13.28 10.78
CA ALA A 99 11.00 -12.87 10.29
C ALA A 99 11.95 -14.06 10.15
N THR A 100 12.73 -14.04 9.06
CA THR A 100 13.79 -15.03 8.80
C THR A 100 15.06 -14.30 8.44
N ARG A 101 16.17 -14.64 9.08
CA ARG A 101 17.50 -14.12 8.70
C ARG A 101 18.00 -14.79 7.43
N GLY A 102 18.69 -14.00 6.61
CA GLY A 102 19.31 -14.45 5.36
C GLY A 102 20.44 -13.54 4.95
N THR A 103 20.99 -13.83 3.78
CA THR A 103 21.99 -13.00 3.11
C THR A 103 21.41 -12.60 1.76
N GLY A 104 21.24 -11.29 1.54
CA GLY A 104 20.93 -10.71 0.24
C GLY A 104 22.18 -10.59 -0.61
N PHE A 105 22.02 -10.70 -1.92
CA PHE A 105 23.10 -10.48 -2.90
C PHE A 105 22.58 -9.52 -3.96
N PHE A 106 23.36 -8.50 -4.26
CA PHE A 106 23.01 -7.50 -5.26
C PHE A 106 24.28 -6.95 -5.95
N GLN A 107 24.12 -6.41 -7.14
CA GLN A 107 25.20 -5.74 -7.86
C GLN A 107 24.74 -4.30 -8.16
N PRO A 108 25.41 -3.29 -7.56
CA PRO A 108 25.06 -1.90 -7.84
C PRO A 108 25.26 -1.53 -9.30
N GLY A 109 24.27 -0.93 -9.95
CA GLY A 109 24.40 -0.38 -11.29
C GLY A 109 25.30 0.86 -11.34
N ALA A 110 25.75 1.26 -12.53
CA ALA A 110 26.62 2.44 -12.68
C ALA A 110 25.96 3.78 -12.30
N GLY A 111 24.63 3.82 -12.22
CA GLY A 111 23.85 5.04 -11.91
C GLY A 111 23.20 5.07 -10.53
N THR A 112 23.55 4.11 -9.65
CA THR A 112 22.99 4.02 -8.29
C THR A 112 23.89 4.73 -7.27
N ASP A 113 23.30 5.12 -6.13
CA ASP A 113 24.03 5.58 -4.93
C ASP A 113 23.86 4.53 -3.80
N PRO A 114 24.59 3.40 -3.87
CA PRO A 114 24.34 2.26 -3.01
C PRO A 114 24.80 2.53 -1.58
N HIS A 115 23.99 2.14 -0.59
CA HIS A 115 24.35 2.16 0.83
C HIS A 115 25.52 1.20 1.14
N ILE A 116 25.63 0.09 0.40
CA ILE A 116 26.71 -0.90 0.50
C ILE A 116 27.33 -1.12 -0.88
N GLY A 117 28.65 -1.10 -0.97
CA GLY A 117 29.39 -1.29 -2.22
C GLY A 117 29.66 0.00 -2.98
N THR A 118 29.94 -0.13 -4.27
CA THR A 118 30.29 1.01 -5.15
C THR A 118 29.49 0.91 -6.43
N ALA A 119 29.01 2.05 -6.94
CA ALA A 119 28.29 2.13 -8.22
C ALA A 119 29.08 1.47 -9.35
N GLY A 120 28.46 0.52 -10.07
CA GLY A 120 29.10 -0.27 -11.12
C GLY A 120 30.11 -1.30 -10.63
N GLY A 121 30.16 -1.59 -9.31
CA GLY A 121 31.08 -2.52 -8.68
C GLY A 121 30.72 -4.00 -8.88
N GLU A 122 31.35 -4.86 -8.09
CA GLU A 122 31.11 -6.31 -8.08
C GLU A 122 29.83 -6.63 -7.31
N VAL A 123 29.49 -7.95 -7.25
CA VAL A 123 28.38 -8.45 -6.45
C VAL A 123 28.70 -8.30 -4.97
N GLU A 124 27.86 -7.56 -4.28
CA GLU A 124 27.92 -7.37 -2.82
C GLU A 124 26.97 -8.33 -2.10
N SER A 125 27.16 -8.46 -0.79
CA SER A 125 26.26 -9.23 0.05
C SER A 125 25.99 -8.51 1.37
N ALA A 126 24.72 -8.54 1.81
CA ALA A 126 24.26 -7.95 3.06
C ALA A 126 23.53 -8.96 3.93
N LEU A 127 23.67 -8.82 5.25
CA LEU A 127 22.86 -9.56 6.20
C LEU A 127 21.50 -8.88 6.31
N GLU A 128 20.46 -9.61 5.97
CA GLU A 128 19.08 -9.11 5.94
C GLU A 128 18.13 -10.00 6.71
N ARG A 129 17.00 -9.44 7.06
CA ARG A 129 15.84 -10.20 7.54
C ARG A 129 14.69 -10.06 6.55
N LYS A 130 14.21 -11.18 6.09
CA LYS A 130 12.93 -11.24 5.38
C LYS A 130 11.80 -11.13 6.37
N LEU A 131 11.11 -10.00 6.37
CA LEU A 131 9.90 -9.73 7.15
C LEU A 131 8.67 -10.10 6.34
N LYS A 132 7.77 -10.88 6.91
CA LYS A 132 6.47 -11.22 6.31
C LYS A 132 5.34 -10.79 7.24
N GLY A 133 4.35 -10.10 6.68
CA GLY A 133 3.12 -9.71 7.37
C GLY A 133 1.93 -9.76 6.41
N GLU A 134 0.73 -9.67 6.93
CA GLU A 134 -0.49 -9.59 6.15
C GLU A 134 -1.11 -8.20 6.29
N SER A 135 -1.73 -7.71 5.24
CA SER A 135 -2.42 -6.41 5.24
C SER A 135 -3.66 -6.47 4.37
N ALA A 136 -4.72 -5.79 4.80
CA ALA A 136 -5.92 -5.61 4.00
C ALA A 136 -5.62 -4.79 2.73
N CYS A 137 -6.28 -5.15 1.62
CA CYS A 137 -6.13 -4.48 0.33
C CYS A 137 -6.37 -2.96 0.41
N CYS A 138 -7.36 -2.53 1.19
CA CYS A 138 -7.71 -1.13 1.37
C CYS A 138 -6.59 -0.29 2.03
N ARG A 139 -5.73 -0.90 2.83
CA ARG A 139 -4.60 -0.24 3.51
C ARG A 139 -3.27 -0.33 2.78
N ARG A 140 -3.25 -0.84 1.55
CA ARG A 140 -2.01 -1.05 0.79
C ARG A 140 -1.11 0.18 0.74
N ARG A 141 -1.69 1.36 0.46
CA ARG A 141 -0.91 2.61 0.36
C ARG A 141 -0.34 3.03 1.71
N GLU A 142 -1.15 2.94 2.76
CA GLU A 142 -0.77 3.31 4.12
C GLU A 142 0.37 2.42 4.62
N VAL A 143 0.29 1.11 4.37
CA VAL A 143 1.30 0.14 4.79
C VAL A 143 2.60 0.26 4.00
N LEU A 144 2.55 0.66 2.73
CA LEU A 144 3.76 0.82 1.92
C LEU A 144 4.44 2.19 2.09
N ALA A 145 3.72 3.21 2.54
CA ALA A 145 4.29 4.55 2.73
C ALA A 145 5.51 4.56 3.68
N PRO A 146 5.47 3.91 4.86
CA PRO A 146 6.61 3.89 5.76
C PRO A 146 7.88 3.25 5.19
N LEU A 147 7.75 2.38 4.19
CA LEU A 147 8.92 1.78 3.55
C LEU A 147 9.77 2.81 2.81
N GLN A 148 9.18 3.91 2.34
CA GLN A 148 9.90 4.98 1.66
C GLN A 148 10.64 5.88 2.63
N ASP A 149 10.13 6.02 3.85
CA ASP A 149 10.66 6.95 4.86
C ASP A 149 11.67 6.26 5.80
N GLU A 150 11.41 5.01 6.18
CA GLU A 150 12.18 4.27 7.20
C GLU A 150 13.19 3.28 6.61
N TYR A 151 13.13 3.05 5.30
CA TYR A 151 14.05 2.12 4.66
C TYR A 151 15.37 2.81 4.32
N PRO A 152 16.52 2.25 4.74
CA PRO A 152 17.81 2.95 4.63
C PRO A 152 18.42 2.95 3.22
N GLU A 153 17.88 2.17 2.30
CA GLU A 153 18.39 2.02 0.95
C GLU A 153 17.57 2.83 -0.06
N GLU A 154 18.18 3.17 -1.19
CA GLU A 154 17.56 3.96 -2.26
C GLU A 154 16.35 3.24 -2.89
N GLU A 155 16.41 1.91 -3.00
CA GLU A 155 15.35 1.07 -3.56
C GLU A 155 14.94 -0.02 -2.57
N VAL A 156 13.65 -0.05 -2.24
CA VAL A 156 13.08 -1.06 -1.31
C VAL A 156 12.69 -2.32 -2.07
N ASP A 157 13.30 -3.46 -1.73
CA ASP A 157 12.85 -4.76 -2.24
C ASP A 157 11.68 -5.30 -1.42
N TYR A 158 10.49 -5.30 -2.00
CA TYR A 158 9.30 -5.89 -1.40
C TYR A 158 8.41 -6.63 -2.40
N HIS A 159 7.73 -7.63 -1.92
CA HIS A 159 6.76 -8.40 -2.68
C HIS A 159 5.37 -8.34 -2.05
N LEU A 160 4.35 -8.14 -2.89
CA LEU A 160 2.95 -8.24 -2.51
C LEU A 160 2.30 -9.41 -3.24
N SER A 161 1.75 -10.34 -2.48
CA SER A 161 1.03 -11.48 -3.03
C SER A 161 -0.40 -11.52 -2.48
N PRO A 162 -1.45 -11.64 -3.30
CA PRO A 162 -2.80 -11.80 -2.80
C PRO A 162 -2.92 -13.13 -2.05
N VAL A 163 -3.60 -13.11 -0.91
CA VAL A 163 -3.85 -14.29 -0.07
C VAL A 163 -5.35 -14.50 0.06
N LYS A 164 -5.82 -15.72 -0.15
CA LYS A 164 -7.17 -16.13 0.20
C LYS A 164 -7.15 -16.76 1.57
N GLN A 165 -7.83 -16.14 2.55
CA GLN A 165 -8.12 -16.82 3.80
C GLN A 165 -9.33 -17.73 3.59
N ASN A 166 -9.16 -19.03 3.80
CA ASN A 166 -10.29 -19.91 3.98
C ASN A 166 -10.77 -19.71 5.43
N SER A 167 -11.82 -18.92 5.60
CA SER A 167 -12.56 -18.90 6.87
C SER A 167 -13.23 -20.26 7.07
N SER A 168 -12.52 -21.20 7.66
CA SER A 168 -13.13 -22.36 8.28
C SER A 168 -13.66 -21.91 9.65
N ARG A 169 -14.94 -21.55 9.69
CA ARG A 169 -15.75 -21.69 10.92
C ARG A 169 -16.59 -22.94 10.80
#